data_c8bac56e2c2f4f820e434f9c793b4d12
#
_entry.id   c8bac56e2c2f4f820e434f9c793b4d12
#
_cell.length_a   1.000
_cell.length_b   1.000
_cell.length_c   1.000
_cell.angle_alpha   90.00
_cell.angle_beta   90.00
_cell.angle_gamma   90.00
#
_symmetry.space_group_name_H-M   'P 1'
#
loop_
_entity.id
_entity.type
_entity.pdbx_description
1 polymer ?
#
loop_
_entity_poly.entity_id
_entity_poly.type
_entity_poly.pdbx_seq_one_letter_code
_entity_poly.pdbx_strand_id
1 'polypeptide(L)'
;MMKILDFNCLAPEEFLNRDIRAEEDVSAAVDDILREVRTRGDAALRGYTRRFDGAELKDFRVTAAEFDAAREAVAPCFLETLRQAAENIRRFHERQKH
;
A
#
# COMPACT_ATOMS: atom_id res chain seq x y z
N MET A 1 21.38 -2.18 5.39
CA MET A 1 22.14 -1.28 6.29
C MET A 1 21.69 0.16 6.04
N MET A 2 21.31 0.85 7.08
CA MET A 2 20.88 2.24 6.98
C MET A 2 22.08 3.14 6.70
N LYS A 3 22.05 3.93 5.62
CA LYS A 3 23.12 4.85 5.25
C LYS A 3 22.83 6.20 5.92
N ILE A 4 23.69 6.63 6.83
CA ILE A 4 23.62 7.96 7.45
C ILE A 4 24.40 8.93 6.53
N LEU A 5 23.73 9.95 6.05
CA LEU A 5 24.30 10.98 5.18
C LEU A 5 24.46 12.28 5.98
N ASP A 6 25.63 12.90 5.92
CA ASP A 6 25.85 14.20 6.51
C ASP A 6 25.35 15.29 5.53
N PHE A 7 24.32 16.01 5.95
CA PHE A 7 23.69 17.05 5.14
C PHE A 7 24.66 18.16 4.68
N ASN A 8 25.65 18.46 5.51
CA ASN A 8 26.63 19.52 5.21
C ASN A 8 27.65 19.12 4.13
N CYS A 9 27.75 17.84 3.82
CA CYS A 9 28.70 17.29 2.84
C CYS A 9 28.05 16.91 1.52
N LEU A 10 26.73 17.09 1.35
CA LEU A 10 25.97 16.69 0.16
C LEU A 10 25.57 17.88 -0.68
N ALA A 11 25.72 17.75 -1.99
CA ALA A 11 25.13 18.70 -2.92
C ALA A 11 23.60 18.57 -2.89
N PRO A 12 22.83 19.68 -3.02
CA PRO A 12 21.37 19.63 -3.04
C PRO A 12 20.80 18.64 -4.06
N GLU A 13 21.46 18.49 -5.20
CA GLU A 13 21.09 17.57 -6.26
C GLU A 13 21.20 16.10 -5.84
N GLU A 14 22.19 15.74 -5.03
CA GLU A 14 22.37 14.38 -4.52
C GLU A 14 21.33 14.00 -3.47
N PHE A 15 20.83 14.98 -2.76
CA PHE A 15 19.82 14.80 -1.74
C PHE A 15 18.39 14.79 -2.31
N LEU A 16 18.13 15.59 -3.32
CA LEU A 16 16.80 15.78 -3.94
C LEU A 16 16.54 14.84 -5.11
N ASN A 17 17.58 14.36 -5.78
CA ASN A 17 17.42 13.37 -6.86
C ASN A 17 17.11 11.98 -6.29
N ARG A 18 15.84 11.72 -6.10
CA ARG A 18 15.35 10.34 -6.13
C ARG A 18 15.59 9.81 -7.54
N ASP A 19 16.08 8.59 -7.60
CA ASP A 19 16.45 7.94 -8.86
C ASP A 19 15.25 7.92 -9.83
N ILE A 20 15.21 8.90 -10.75
CA ILE A 20 14.16 9.06 -11.75
C ILE A 20 14.03 7.81 -12.63
N ARG A 21 15.14 7.09 -12.84
CA ARG A 21 15.14 5.85 -13.63
C ARG A 21 14.37 4.72 -12.94
N ALA A 22 14.51 4.60 -11.63
CA ALA A 22 13.75 3.63 -10.85
C ALA A 22 12.24 3.95 -10.87
N GLU A 23 11.87 5.24 -10.88
CA GLU A 23 10.48 5.67 -11.01
C GLU A 23 9.91 5.38 -12.42
N GLU A 24 10.68 5.55 -13.47
CA GLU A 24 10.27 5.22 -14.84
C GLU A 24 10.01 3.71 -15.02
N ASP A 25 10.90 2.86 -14.50
CA ASP A 25 10.73 1.41 -14.56
C ASP A 25 9.49 0.95 -13.78
N VAL A 26 9.23 1.52 -12.61
CA VAL A 26 8.05 1.25 -11.80
C VAL A 26 6.78 1.75 -12.48
N SER A 27 6.81 2.92 -13.11
CA SER A 27 5.66 3.49 -13.81
C SER A 27 5.22 2.61 -14.97
N ALA A 28 6.15 2.11 -15.77
CA ALA A 28 5.85 1.21 -16.88
C ALA A 28 5.20 -0.10 -16.39
N ALA A 29 5.71 -0.68 -15.32
CA ALA A 29 5.14 -1.89 -14.72
C ALA A 29 3.73 -1.67 -14.17
N VAL A 30 3.47 -0.53 -13.54
CA VAL A 30 2.15 -0.14 -13.04
C VAL A 30 1.17 0.09 -14.18
N ASP A 31 1.59 0.77 -15.25
CA ASP A 31 0.75 1.02 -16.42
C ASP A 31 0.33 -0.28 -17.11
N ASP A 32 1.22 -1.25 -17.19
CA ASP A 32 0.90 -2.59 -17.72
C ASP A 32 -0.13 -3.30 -16.85
N ILE A 33 0.00 -3.27 -15.53
CA ILE A 33 -0.97 -3.84 -14.60
C ILE A 33 -2.33 -3.16 -14.76
N LEU A 34 -2.37 -1.84 -14.80
CA LEU A 34 -3.62 -1.08 -14.97
C LEU A 34 -4.31 -1.41 -16.30
N ARG A 35 -3.55 -1.55 -17.37
CA ARG A 35 -4.07 -1.93 -18.68
C ARG A 35 -4.68 -3.34 -18.67
N GLU A 36 -3.98 -4.29 -18.07
CA GLU A 36 -4.47 -5.66 -17.91
C GLU A 36 -5.76 -5.72 -17.07
N VAL A 37 -5.82 -5.00 -15.96
CA VAL A 37 -7.02 -4.96 -15.11
C VAL A 37 -8.20 -4.31 -15.84
N ARG A 38 -7.98 -3.23 -16.60
CA ARG A 38 -9.03 -2.60 -17.42
C ARG A 38 -9.58 -3.53 -18.49
N THR A 39 -8.73 -4.39 -19.08
CA THR A 39 -9.10 -5.28 -20.17
C THR A 39 -9.72 -6.58 -19.69
N ARG A 40 -9.18 -7.17 -18.62
CA ARG A 40 -9.51 -8.51 -18.14
C ARG A 40 -10.22 -8.54 -16.78
N GLY A 41 -10.35 -7.40 -16.12
CA GLY A 41 -11.05 -7.26 -14.84
C GLY A 41 -10.52 -8.22 -13.75
N ASP A 42 -11.44 -8.90 -13.08
CA ASP A 42 -11.14 -9.81 -11.96
C ASP A 42 -10.21 -10.97 -12.34
N ALA A 43 -10.20 -11.39 -13.60
CA ALA A 43 -9.28 -12.44 -14.06
C ALA A 43 -7.81 -11.97 -13.97
N ALA A 44 -7.54 -10.71 -14.30
CA ALA A 44 -6.22 -10.12 -14.13
C ALA A 44 -5.85 -10.00 -12.65
N LEU A 45 -6.78 -9.55 -11.80
CA LEU A 45 -6.57 -9.45 -10.35
C LEU A 45 -6.22 -10.81 -9.72
N ARG A 46 -6.93 -11.88 -10.08
CA ARG A 46 -6.60 -13.24 -9.63
C ARG A 46 -5.20 -13.67 -10.04
N GLY A 47 -4.81 -13.35 -11.29
CA GLY A 47 -3.46 -13.63 -11.77
C GLY A 47 -2.38 -12.89 -10.98
N TYR A 48 -2.58 -11.62 -10.70
CA TYR A 48 -1.65 -10.82 -9.91
C TYR A 48 -1.61 -11.22 -8.44
N THR A 49 -2.75 -11.53 -7.83
CA THR A 49 -2.80 -12.04 -6.45
C THR A 49 -2.01 -13.35 -6.31
N ARG A 50 -2.17 -14.26 -7.28
CA ARG A 50 -1.36 -15.50 -7.30
C ARG A 50 0.13 -15.19 -7.47
N ARG A 51 0.48 -14.29 -8.37
CA ARG A 51 1.87 -13.96 -8.68
C ARG A 51 2.60 -13.25 -7.55
N PHE A 52 1.94 -12.26 -6.93
CA PHE A 52 2.58 -11.38 -5.95
C PHE A 52 2.36 -11.82 -4.51
N ASP A 53 1.20 -12.37 -4.20
CA ASP A 53 0.82 -12.76 -2.84
C ASP A 53 0.85 -14.27 -2.62
N GLY A 54 0.98 -15.06 -3.69
CA GLY A 54 0.95 -16.52 -3.63
C GLY A 54 -0.40 -17.08 -3.17
N ALA A 55 -1.49 -16.30 -3.29
CA ALA A 55 -2.82 -16.65 -2.82
C ALA A 55 -3.79 -16.90 -3.98
N GLU A 56 -4.67 -17.89 -3.82
CA GLU A 56 -5.79 -18.14 -4.74
C GLU A 56 -7.09 -17.65 -4.09
N LEU A 57 -7.62 -16.54 -4.59
CA LEU A 57 -8.87 -15.97 -4.13
C LEU A 57 -10.00 -16.27 -5.11
N LYS A 58 -11.12 -16.77 -4.58
CA LYS A 58 -12.37 -16.91 -5.34
C LYS A 58 -13.09 -15.57 -5.41
N ASP A 59 -13.20 -14.90 -4.25
CA ASP A 59 -13.87 -13.62 -4.10
C ASP A 59 -12.87 -12.60 -3.51
N PHE A 60 -12.94 -11.36 -3.98
CA PHE A 60 -12.12 -10.26 -3.48
C PHE A 60 -12.80 -9.49 -2.35
N ARG A 61 -14.10 -9.67 -2.19
CA ARG A 61 -14.88 -8.98 -1.17
C ARG A 61 -14.83 -9.73 0.14
N VAL A 62 -14.38 -9.05 1.18
CA VAL A 62 -14.45 -9.56 2.56
C VAL A 62 -15.89 -9.49 3.05
N THR A 63 -16.41 -10.59 3.59
CA THR A 63 -17.76 -10.69 4.11
C THR A 63 -17.90 -10.14 5.53
N ALA A 64 -19.12 -9.83 5.95
CA ALA A 64 -19.40 -9.40 7.32
C ALA A 64 -18.97 -10.47 8.35
N ALA A 65 -19.19 -11.75 8.04
CA ALA A 65 -18.80 -12.85 8.92
C ALA A 65 -17.28 -12.95 9.10
N GLU A 66 -16.50 -12.68 8.05
CA GLU A 66 -15.03 -12.64 8.13
C GLU A 66 -14.55 -11.45 8.99
N PHE A 67 -15.21 -10.29 8.90
CA PHE A 67 -14.92 -9.15 9.76
C PHE A 67 -15.22 -9.47 11.24
N ASP A 68 -16.34 -10.11 11.52
CA ASP A 68 -16.71 -10.47 12.89
C ASP A 68 -15.73 -11.50 13.47
N ALA A 69 -15.41 -12.55 12.72
CA ALA A 69 -14.40 -13.53 13.11
C ALA A 69 -13.02 -12.89 13.36
N ALA A 70 -12.59 -11.95 12.55
CA ALA A 70 -11.33 -11.24 12.73
C ALA A 70 -11.32 -10.39 14.01
N ARG A 71 -12.45 -9.74 14.34
CA ARG A 71 -12.58 -8.97 15.59
C ARG A 71 -12.50 -9.85 16.83
N GLU A 72 -13.10 -11.04 16.78
CA GLU A 72 -13.07 -12.01 17.88
C GLU A 72 -11.68 -12.64 18.06
N ALA A 73 -10.92 -12.76 16.97
CA ALA A 73 -9.60 -13.39 16.98
C ALA A 73 -8.47 -12.53 17.59
N VAL A 74 -8.69 -11.23 17.78
CA VAL A 74 -7.67 -10.29 18.27
C VAL A 74 -8.02 -9.77 19.66
N ALA A 75 -6.99 -9.41 20.45
CA ALA A 75 -7.19 -8.83 21.77
C ALA A 75 -7.91 -7.45 21.67
N PRO A 76 -8.82 -7.13 22.62
CA PRO A 76 -9.54 -5.85 22.63
C PRO A 76 -8.60 -4.62 22.63
N CYS A 77 -7.45 -4.69 23.32
CA CYS A 77 -6.46 -3.61 23.33
C CYS A 77 -5.86 -3.35 21.95
N PHE A 78 -5.70 -4.38 21.13
CA PHE A 78 -5.23 -4.23 19.75
C PHE A 78 -6.25 -3.48 18.88
N LEU A 79 -7.54 -3.80 19.01
CA LEU A 79 -8.60 -3.08 18.31
C LEU A 79 -8.66 -1.60 18.71
N GLU A 80 -8.48 -1.29 20.00
CA GLU A 80 -8.46 0.08 20.49
C GLU A 80 -7.27 0.84 19.93
N THR A 81 -6.10 0.23 19.89
CA THR A 81 -4.91 0.82 19.26
C THR A 81 -5.14 1.13 17.78
N LEU A 82 -5.76 0.23 17.03
CA LEU A 82 -6.10 0.45 15.61
C LEU A 82 -7.10 1.59 15.43
N ARG A 83 -8.12 1.69 16.29
CA ARG A 83 -9.09 2.81 16.26
C ARG A 83 -8.41 4.14 16.51
N GLN A 84 -7.52 4.20 17.49
CA GLN A 84 -6.76 5.41 17.78
C GLN A 84 -5.85 5.80 16.62
N ALA A 85 -5.16 4.84 15.99
CA ALA A 85 -4.35 5.09 14.82
C ALA A 85 -5.19 5.59 13.63
N ALA A 86 -6.33 4.99 13.37
CA ALA A 86 -7.25 5.41 12.30
C ALA A 86 -7.75 6.85 12.52
N GLU A 87 -8.10 7.21 13.76
CA GLU A 87 -8.54 8.56 14.11
C GLU A 87 -7.42 9.59 13.93
N ASN A 88 -6.20 9.26 14.31
CA ASN A 88 -5.05 10.14 14.12
C ASN A 88 -4.77 10.40 12.63
N ILE A 89 -4.83 9.37 11.80
CA ILE A 89 -4.67 9.46 10.35
C ILE A 89 -5.79 10.32 9.75
N ARG A 90 -7.05 10.09 10.15
CA ARG A 90 -8.21 10.86 9.69
C ARG A 90 -8.04 12.36 9.98
N ARG A 91 -7.72 12.71 11.22
CA ARG A 91 -7.52 14.11 11.62
C ARG A 91 -6.39 14.79 10.85
N PHE A 92 -5.31 14.06 10.58
CA PHE A 92 -4.20 14.58 9.80
C PHE A 92 -4.64 14.91 8.36
N HIS A 93 -5.31 13.99 7.70
CA HIS A 93 -5.73 14.16 6.30
C HIS A 93 -6.92 15.13 6.14
N GLU A 94 -7.80 15.24 7.12
CA GLU A 94 -8.87 16.25 7.10
C GLU A 94 -8.35 17.68 7.06
N ARG A 95 -7.20 17.94 7.69
CA ARG A 95 -6.53 19.24 7.63
C ARG A 95 -5.87 19.54 6.27
N GLN A 96 -5.69 18.54 5.43
CA GLN A 96 -5.13 18.68 4.08
C GLN A 96 -6.19 18.92 3.00
N LYS A 97 -7.47 18.79 3.32
CA LYS A 97 -8.55 19.15 2.40
C LYS A 97 -8.65 20.67 2.32
N HIS A 98 -8.45 21.20 1.14
CA HIS A 98 -8.66 22.61 0.80
C HIS A 98 -10.04 22.81 0.20
#